data_25f201cd913a195481df84a652081640
#
_entry.id   25f201cd913a195481df84a652081640
#
_cell.length_a   1.000
_cell.length_b   1.000
_cell.length_c   1.000
_cell.angle_alpha   90.00
_cell.angle_beta   90.00
_cell.angle_gamma   90.00
#
_symmetry.space_group_name_H-M   'P 1'
#
loop_
_entity.id
_entity.type
_entity.pdbx_description
1 polymer ?
#
loop_
_entity_poly.entity_id
_entity_poly.type
_entity_poly.pdbx_seq_one_letter_code
_entity_poly.pdbx_strand_id
1 'polypeptide(L)' 'FAIMDTFTVEEKHYMAVSLIEEDEIQEGVYLYRYRDAEDGDIVVEQITEPAEYKRVSRVYEAR' A
#
# COMPACT_ATOMS: atom_id res chain seq x y z
N PHE A 1 -0.60 12.66 -0.94
CA PHE A 1 -0.13 11.50 -0.16
C PHE A 1 1.32 11.18 -0.52
N ALA A 2 2.00 10.52 0.41
CA ALA A 2 3.37 10.12 0.22
C ALA A 2 3.49 8.61 0.34
N ILE A 3 4.27 8.02 -0.55
CA ILE A 3 4.56 6.59 -0.49
C ILE A 3 5.66 6.39 0.55
N MET A 4 5.34 5.64 1.60
CA MET A 4 6.28 5.39 2.69
C MET A 4 7.14 4.17 2.43
N ASP A 5 6.58 3.14 1.81
CA ASP A 5 7.32 1.90 1.56
C ASP A 5 6.59 1.08 0.49
N THR A 6 7.34 0.19 -0.15
CA THR A 6 6.78 -0.79 -1.07
C THR A 6 7.33 -2.15 -0.69
N PHE A 7 6.51 -3.18 -0.86
CA PHE A 7 6.91 -4.53 -0.48
C PHE A 7 6.11 -5.56 -1.28
N THR A 8 6.57 -6.80 -1.25
CA THR A 8 5.95 -7.89 -1.98
C THR A 8 5.49 -8.98 -1.01
N VAL A 9 4.25 -9.42 -1.16
CA VAL A 9 3.68 -10.50 -0.37
C VAL A 9 3.04 -11.50 -1.32
N GLU A 10 3.48 -12.75 -1.28
CA GLU A 10 2.92 -13.83 -2.11
C GLU A 10 2.82 -13.46 -3.58
N GLU A 11 3.90 -12.92 -4.14
CA GLU A 11 4.02 -12.52 -5.54
C GLU A 11 3.15 -11.32 -5.93
N LYS A 12 2.52 -10.66 -4.96
CA LYS A 12 1.74 -9.45 -5.19
C LYS A 12 2.48 -8.26 -4.61
N HIS A 13 2.39 -7.14 -5.30
CA HIS A 13 3.06 -5.91 -4.88
C HIS A 13 2.10 -5.02 -4.10
N TYR A 14 2.59 -4.49 -2.99
CA TYR A 14 1.81 -3.60 -2.12
C TYR A 14 2.60 -2.35 -1.81
N MET A 15 1.88 -1.29 -1.46
CA MET A 15 2.52 -0.04 -1.04
C MET A 15 1.84 0.49 0.21
N ALA A 16 2.64 1.12 1.07
CA ALA A 16 2.15 1.81 2.25
C ALA A 16 2.21 3.31 1.96
N VAL A 17 1.10 3.99 2.11
CA VAL A 17 1.01 5.42 1.84
C VAL A 17 0.49 6.15 3.05
N SER A 18 0.90 7.40 3.19
CA SER A 18 0.44 8.29 4.25
C SER A 18 -0.23 9.49 3.62
N LEU A 19 -1.35 9.93 4.20
CA LEU A 19 -2.01 11.15 3.75
C LEU A 19 -1.31 12.35 4.36
N ILE A 20 -0.99 13.31 3.50
CA ILE A 20 -0.42 14.58 3.92
C ILE A 20 -1.45 15.65 3.56
N GLU A 21 -2.03 16.30 4.57
CA GLU A 21 -2.95 17.42 4.36
C GLU A 21 -2.31 18.68 4.87
N GLU A 22 -2.15 19.67 3.98
CA GLU A 22 -1.56 20.96 4.29
C GLU A 22 -0.21 20.78 4.99
N ASP A 23 -0.11 21.18 6.24
CA ASP A 23 1.14 21.10 6.99
C ASP A 23 1.12 19.98 8.04
N GLU A 24 0.10 19.13 8.01
CA GLU A 24 -0.04 18.08 8.99
C GLU A 24 0.05 16.70 8.33
N ILE A 25 0.90 15.85 8.88
CA ILE A 25 0.92 14.43 8.50
C ILE A 25 -0.15 13.75 9.34
N GLN A 26 -1.19 13.26 8.69
CA GLN A 26 -2.22 12.55 9.42
C GLN A 26 -1.68 11.21 9.90
N GLU A 27 -1.98 10.88 11.16
CA GLU A 27 -1.63 9.60 11.71
C GLU A 27 -2.47 8.52 11.05
N GLY A 28 -1.84 7.71 10.22
CA GLY A 28 -2.54 6.64 9.56
C GLY A 28 -1.79 6.23 8.31
N VAL A 29 -1.60 4.94 8.19
CA VAL A 29 -0.95 4.37 7.02
C VAL A 29 -1.99 3.57 6.28
N TYR A 30 -2.14 3.85 4.99
CA TYR A 30 -3.05 3.13 4.13
C TYR A 30 -2.27 2.14 3.29
N LEU A 31 -2.78 0.93 3.15
CA LEU A 31 -2.14 -0.12 2.38
C LEU A 31 -2.93 -0.34 1.10
N TYR A 32 -2.23 -0.30 -0.03
CA TYR A 32 -2.83 -0.52 -1.33
C TYR A 32 -2.06 -1.59 -2.09
N ARG A 33 -2.75 -2.31 -2.95
CA ARG A 33 -2.13 -3.24 -3.88
C ARG A 33 -1.89 -2.51 -5.20
N TYR A 34 -0.76 -2.75 -5.83
CA TYR A 34 -0.49 -2.16 -7.13
C TYR A 34 0.07 -3.21 -8.08
N ARG A 35 -0.06 -2.95 -9.35
CA ARG A 35 0.46 -3.82 -10.40
C ARG A 35 0.88 -2.98 -11.59
N ASP A 36 1.77 -3.53 -12.41
CA ASP A 36 2.18 -2.89 -13.64
C ASP A 36 1.14 -3.14 -14.72
N ALA A 37 0.72 -2.09 -15.41
CA ALA A 37 -0.14 -2.22 -16.57
C ALA A 37 0.69 -2.47 -17.81
N GLU A 38 0.04 -2.96 -18.87
CA GLU A 38 0.74 -3.32 -20.11
C GLU A 38 1.43 -2.14 -20.79
N ASP A 39 0.93 -0.94 -20.58
CA ASP A 39 1.47 0.27 -21.20
C ASP A 39 2.54 0.95 -20.35
N GLY A 40 3.01 0.30 -19.31
CA GLY A 40 4.03 0.85 -18.45
C GLY A 40 3.53 1.67 -17.28
N ASP A 41 2.23 1.87 -17.20
CA ASP A 41 1.64 2.57 -16.05
C ASP A 41 1.48 1.65 -14.85
N ILE A 42 1.20 2.25 -13.70
CA ILE A 42 0.95 1.51 -12.48
C ILE A 42 -0.53 1.63 -12.13
N VAL A 43 -1.18 0.48 -11.90
CA VAL A 43 -2.58 0.43 -11.48
C VAL A 43 -2.62 0.17 -9.98
N VAL A 44 -3.25 1.08 -9.24
CA VAL A 44 -3.38 0.96 -7.80
C VAL A 44 -4.79 0.50 -7.46
N GLU A 45 -4.90 -0.52 -6.63
CA GLU A 45 -6.18 -1.09 -6.23
C GLU A 45 -6.31 -1.13 -4.72
N GLN A 46 -7.51 -0.89 -4.22
CA GLN A 46 -7.77 -1.02 -2.79
C GLN A 46 -7.86 -2.50 -2.41
N ILE A 47 -7.37 -2.80 -1.23
CA ILE A 47 -7.51 -4.14 -0.67
C ILE A 47 -8.91 -4.25 -0.07
N THR A 48 -9.75 -5.09 -0.67
CA THR A 48 -11.13 -5.24 -0.24
C THR A 48 -11.36 -6.42 0.70
N GLU A 49 -10.45 -7.39 0.71
CA GLU A 49 -10.59 -8.56 1.57
C GLU A 49 -9.93 -8.34 2.92
N PRO A 50 -10.67 -8.47 4.03
CA PRO A 50 -10.08 -8.29 5.36
C PRO A 50 -8.93 -9.23 5.66
N ALA A 51 -9.01 -10.46 5.19
CA ALA A 51 -7.94 -11.44 5.41
C ALA A 51 -6.65 -11.02 4.69
N GLU A 52 -6.77 -10.52 3.48
CA GLU A 52 -5.62 -10.02 2.72
C GLU A 52 -5.02 -8.80 3.41
N TYR A 53 -5.87 -7.89 3.85
CA TYR A 53 -5.41 -6.69 4.53
C TYR A 53 -4.63 -7.02 5.81
N LYS A 54 -5.13 -7.96 6.59
CA LYS A 54 -4.45 -8.40 7.81
C LYS A 54 -3.07 -8.98 7.50
N ARG A 55 -2.98 -9.79 6.46
CA ARG A 55 -1.72 -10.41 6.06
C ARG A 55 -0.70 -9.35 5.63
N VAL A 56 -1.13 -8.43 4.81
CA VAL A 56 -0.28 -7.35 4.32
C VAL A 56 0.16 -6.47 5.47
N SER A 57 -0.75 -6.15 6.39
CA SER A 57 -0.44 -5.35 7.56
C SER A 57 0.63 -6.01 8.44
N ARG A 58 0.55 -7.32 8.63
CA ARG A 58 1.56 -8.06 9.39
C ARG A 58 2.93 -7.98 8.75
N VAL A 59 2.99 -8.13 7.44
CA VAL A 59 4.26 -8.04 6.72
C VAL A 59 4.84 -6.63 6.87
N TYR A 60 3.99 -5.62 6.77
CA TYR A 60 4.43 -4.25 6.93
C TYR A 60 4.97 -3.99 8.34
N GLU A 61 4.29 -4.49 9.36
CA GLU A 61 4.74 -4.30 10.75
C GLU A 61 6.04 -5.02 11.06
N ALA A 62 6.33 -6.10 10.36
CA ALA A 62 7.54 -6.89 10.59
C ALA A 62 8.78 -6.33 9.90
N ARG A 63 8.63 -5.30 9.11
CA ARG A 63 9.74 -4.72 8.35
C ARG A 63 10.61 -3.79 9.18
#